data_8077e13aff0be056c34d17e9d2d578be
#
_entry.id   8077e13aff0be056c34d17e9d2d578be
#
_cell.length_a   1.000
_cell.length_b   1.000
_cell.length_c   1.000
_cell.angle_alpha   90.00
_cell.angle_beta   90.00
_cell.angle_gamma   90.00
#
_symmetry.space_group_name_H-M   'P 1'
#
loop_
_entity.id
_entity.type
_entity.pdbx_description
1 polymer ?
#
loop_
_entity_poly.entity_id
_entity_poly.type
_entity_poly.pdbx_seq_one_letter_code
_entity_poly.pdbx_strand_id
1 'polypeptide(L)'
;MELTKTQKALSLLTGIYDRFTEEKAGLYAQFLGDIPDEVLTAAIKSLILTSKFPPTIAEIREEAERIYRIASGKQIPTAGEAWNEALKAVREYGYYQKPKFSSPLIEEAVRRFGWEELNMQPMNTIGVARGQFMKIYDSLASERRETKRIEALIGNERVKRLISDTAKGKMLNQGKADRK
;
A
#
# COMPACT_ATOMS: atom_id res chain seq x y z
N MET A 1 15.33 18.02 25.90
CA MET A 1 14.57 16.86 25.35
C MET A 1 15.03 16.65 23.92
N GLU A 2 15.73 15.56 23.62
CA GLU A 2 16.17 15.31 22.23
C GLU A 2 14.96 15.01 21.35
N LEU A 3 14.86 15.76 20.25
CA LEU A 3 13.84 15.51 19.22
C LEU A 3 14.09 14.15 18.57
N THR A 4 13.05 13.34 18.43
CA THR A 4 13.14 12.12 17.65
C THR A 4 13.52 12.45 16.21
N LYS A 5 14.10 11.50 15.47
CA LYS A 5 14.46 11.71 14.06
C LYS A 5 13.26 12.12 13.21
N THR A 6 12.09 11.50 13.47
CA THR A 6 10.81 11.89 12.86
C THR A 6 10.45 13.35 13.14
N GLN A 7 10.62 13.81 14.38
CA GLN A 7 10.37 15.23 14.75
C GLN A 7 11.36 16.17 14.06
N LYS A 8 12.63 15.77 13.91
CA LYS A 8 13.62 16.56 13.14
C LYS A 8 13.24 16.67 11.67
N ALA A 9 12.70 15.62 11.05
CA ALA A 9 12.23 15.69 9.67
C ALA A 9 11.02 16.64 9.54
N LEU A 10 10.08 16.58 10.47
CA LEU A 10 8.89 17.43 10.48
C LEU A 10 9.18 18.89 10.83
N SER A 11 10.27 19.18 11.56
CA SER A 11 10.70 20.57 11.85
C SER A 11 11.09 21.35 10.58
N LEU A 12 11.38 20.68 9.48
CA LEU A 12 11.56 21.34 8.16
C LEU A 12 10.26 22.03 7.72
N LEU A 13 9.10 21.45 8.01
CA LEU A 13 7.81 22.04 7.67
C LEU A 13 7.48 23.27 8.52
N THR A 14 7.83 23.24 9.82
CA THR A 14 7.62 24.40 10.72
C THR A 14 8.49 25.59 10.33
N GLY A 15 9.70 25.33 9.79
CA GLY A 15 10.61 26.39 9.33
C GLY A 15 10.22 27.03 8.00
N ILE A 16 9.38 26.37 7.18
CA ILE A 16 9.05 26.81 5.83
C ILE A 16 7.61 27.33 5.72
N TYR A 17 6.69 26.73 6.47
CA TYR A 17 5.27 27.06 6.41
C TYR A 17 4.80 27.69 7.71
N ASP A 18 4.51 28.98 7.74
CA ASP A 18 4.05 29.72 8.93
C ASP A 18 2.81 29.10 9.61
N ARG A 19 1.97 28.40 8.83
CA ARG A 19 0.76 27.74 9.34
C ARG A 19 0.97 26.33 9.85
N PHE A 20 2.20 25.81 9.82
CA PHE A 20 2.56 24.48 10.31
C PHE A 20 3.29 24.60 11.65
N THR A 21 2.55 24.49 12.74
CA THR A 21 3.07 24.68 14.12
C THR A 21 3.76 23.42 14.65
N GLU A 22 4.56 23.57 15.73
CA GLU A 22 5.18 22.44 16.42
C GLU A 22 4.16 21.45 16.99
N GLU A 23 2.98 21.93 17.41
CA GLU A 23 1.88 21.06 17.86
C GLU A 23 1.39 20.16 16.72
N LYS A 24 1.24 20.72 15.52
CA LYS A 24 0.90 19.94 14.31
C LYS A 24 2.01 18.93 13.98
N ALA A 25 3.27 19.33 14.09
CA ALA A 25 4.40 18.42 13.89
C ALA A 25 4.35 17.24 14.88
N GLY A 26 4.01 17.50 16.13
CA GLY A 26 3.81 16.47 17.15
C GLY A 26 2.67 15.49 16.81
N LEU A 27 1.55 15.99 16.28
CA LEU A 27 0.44 15.15 15.80
C LEU A 27 0.86 14.32 14.59
N TYR A 28 1.53 14.93 13.62
CA TYR A 28 2.02 14.24 12.41
C TYR A 28 3.00 13.13 12.77
N ALA A 29 3.88 13.34 13.75
CA ALA A 29 4.84 12.34 14.20
C ALA A 29 4.15 11.05 14.69
N GLN A 30 2.96 11.14 15.29
CA GLN A 30 2.20 9.98 15.75
C GLN A 30 1.72 9.09 14.58
N PHE A 31 1.46 9.69 13.42
CA PHE A 31 0.95 9.00 12.23
C PHE A 31 2.02 8.64 11.20
N LEU A 32 3.23 9.17 11.34
CA LEU A 32 4.32 8.98 10.39
C LEU A 32 5.52 8.22 10.99
N GLY A 33 5.44 7.82 12.24
CA GLY A 33 6.54 7.15 12.96
C GLY A 33 6.86 5.73 12.48
N ASP A 34 6.00 5.14 11.64
CA ASP A 34 6.23 3.85 10.99
C ASP A 34 7.06 3.96 9.68
N ILE A 35 7.27 5.17 9.19
CA ILE A 35 8.05 5.42 7.98
C ILE A 35 9.53 5.53 8.36
N PRO A 36 10.45 4.83 7.65
CA PRO A 36 11.89 4.98 7.86
C PRO A 36 12.33 6.44 7.75
N ASP A 37 13.15 6.90 8.68
CA ASP A 37 13.52 8.33 8.84
C ASP A 37 14.11 8.95 7.57
N GLU A 38 14.95 8.20 6.84
CA GLU A 38 15.56 8.67 5.58
C GLU A 38 14.50 8.87 4.50
N VAL A 39 13.53 7.96 4.42
CA VAL A 39 12.43 8.02 3.45
C VAL A 39 11.50 9.17 3.79
N LEU A 40 11.15 9.34 5.08
CA LEU A 40 10.31 10.43 5.55
C LEU A 40 10.97 11.80 5.27
N THR A 41 12.25 11.93 5.57
CA THR A 41 13.00 13.16 5.31
C THR A 41 13.04 13.48 3.81
N ALA A 42 13.27 12.48 2.96
CA ALA A 42 13.27 12.66 1.52
C ALA A 42 11.87 13.04 0.99
N ALA A 43 10.81 12.41 1.51
CA ALA A 43 9.43 12.72 1.14
C ALA A 43 9.04 14.17 1.50
N ILE A 44 9.38 14.59 2.71
CA ILE A 44 9.12 15.97 3.16
C ILE A 44 9.88 16.97 2.29
N LYS A 45 11.17 16.73 2.01
CA LYS A 45 11.95 17.60 1.14
C LYS A 45 11.38 17.67 -0.28
N SER A 46 10.97 16.54 -0.85
CA SER A 46 10.33 16.49 -2.15
C SER A 46 9.05 17.32 -2.21
N LEU A 47 8.19 17.18 -1.20
CA LEU A 47 6.93 17.92 -1.12
C LEU A 47 7.14 19.42 -0.90
N ILE A 48 8.13 19.82 -0.10
CA ILE A 48 8.50 21.23 0.07
C ILE A 48 8.85 21.89 -1.27
N LEU A 49 9.53 21.16 -2.15
CA LEU A 49 9.91 21.69 -3.47
C LEU A 49 8.75 21.81 -4.45
N THR A 50 7.68 21.07 -4.24
CA THR A 50 6.56 20.96 -5.20
C THR A 50 5.24 21.57 -4.69
N SER A 51 5.08 21.74 -3.37
CA SER A 51 3.82 22.18 -2.76
C SER A 51 3.92 23.61 -2.24
N LYS A 52 2.90 24.42 -2.56
CA LYS A 52 2.75 25.80 -2.04
C LYS A 52 2.22 25.84 -0.60
N PHE A 53 1.59 24.77 -0.15
CA PHE A 53 0.94 24.65 1.15
C PHE A 53 1.56 23.49 1.96
N PRO A 54 1.43 23.52 3.30
CA PRO A 54 1.90 22.41 4.13
C PRO A 54 1.25 21.11 3.66
N PRO A 55 2.05 20.06 3.37
CA PRO A 55 1.50 18.80 2.91
C PRO A 55 0.69 18.10 4.01
N THR A 56 -0.35 17.41 3.62
CA THR A 56 -1.14 16.55 4.51
C THR A 56 -0.40 15.27 4.85
N ILE A 57 -0.82 14.58 5.91
CA ILE A 57 -0.28 13.25 6.28
C ILE A 57 -0.42 12.27 5.12
N ALA A 58 -1.53 12.34 4.36
CA ALA A 58 -1.78 11.46 3.22
C ALA A 58 -0.76 11.70 2.09
N GLU A 59 -0.49 12.95 1.74
CA GLU A 59 0.50 13.32 0.72
C GLU A 59 1.93 12.90 1.12
N ILE A 60 2.28 13.08 2.40
CA ILE A 60 3.60 12.64 2.90
C ILE A 60 3.73 11.11 2.79
N ARG A 61 2.70 10.35 3.14
CA ARG A 61 2.71 8.89 3.02
C ARG A 61 2.81 8.42 1.58
N GLU A 62 2.05 9.03 0.69
CA GLU A 62 2.09 8.69 -0.73
C GLU A 62 3.48 8.95 -1.33
N GLU A 63 4.05 10.10 -1.03
CA GLU A 63 5.41 10.45 -1.50
C GLU A 63 6.48 9.54 -0.88
N ALA A 64 6.35 9.20 0.41
CA ALA A 64 7.24 8.26 1.06
C ALA A 64 7.17 6.86 0.43
N GLU A 65 5.98 6.37 0.11
CA GLU A 65 5.82 5.10 -0.62
C GLU A 65 6.44 5.17 -2.02
N ARG A 66 6.28 6.28 -2.72
CA ARG A 66 6.89 6.51 -4.03
C ARG A 66 8.41 6.44 -3.96
N ILE A 67 9.00 7.15 -3.01
CA ILE A 67 10.46 7.19 -2.79
C ILE A 67 10.97 5.80 -2.39
N TYR A 68 10.29 5.13 -1.46
CA TYR A 68 10.67 3.79 -1.02
C TYR A 68 10.66 2.77 -2.17
N ARG A 69 9.68 2.85 -3.07
CA ARG A 69 9.60 2.00 -4.27
C ARG A 69 10.80 2.24 -5.20
N ILE A 70 11.14 3.50 -5.44
CA ILE A 70 12.28 3.87 -6.29
C ILE A 70 13.58 3.38 -5.65
N ALA A 71 13.80 3.67 -4.37
CA ALA A 71 15.02 3.33 -3.65
C ALA A 71 15.22 1.81 -3.49
N SER A 72 14.13 1.06 -3.31
CA SER A 72 14.19 -0.39 -3.12
C SER A 72 14.33 -1.18 -4.43
N GLY A 73 14.28 -0.52 -5.59
CA GLY A 73 14.24 -1.17 -6.90
C GLY A 73 13.02 -2.08 -7.11
N LYS A 74 12.12 -2.16 -6.13
CA LYS A 74 10.88 -2.94 -6.19
C LYS A 74 9.77 -2.10 -6.83
N GLN A 75 9.91 -1.85 -8.12
CA GLN A 75 8.79 -1.32 -8.87
C GLN A 75 7.67 -2.36 -8.84
N ILE A 76 6.50 -1.98 -8.33
CA ILE A 76 5.30 -2.78 -8.52
C ILE A 76 4.96 -2.59 -10.00
N PRO A 77 4.98 -3.67 -10.80
CA PRO A 77 4.65 -3.57 -12.21
C PRO A 77 3.30 -2.89 -12.40
N THR A 78 3.17 -2.12 -13.45
CA THR A 78 1.86 -1.60 -13.88
C THR A 78 0.97 -2.75 -14.34
N ALA A 79 -0.34 -2.57 -14.38
CA ALA A 79 -1.26 -3.59 -14.88
C ALA A 79 -0.93 -4.01 -16.32
N GLY A 80 -0.43 -3.06 -17.15
CA GLY A 80 0.02 -3.36 -18.51
C GLY A 80 1.29 -4.21 -18.57
N GLU A 81 2.27 -3.92 -17.72
CA GLU A 81 3.49 -4.74 -17.60
C GLU A 81 3.18 -6.13 -17.07
N ALA A 82 2.30 -6.22 -16.06
CA ALA A 82 1.83 -7.49 -15.51
C ALA A 82 1.13 -8.35 -16.57
N TRP A 83 0.29 -7.73 -17.41
CA TRP A 83 -0.34 -8.41 -18.54
C TRP A 83 0.67 -8.92 -19.56
N ASN A 84 1.66 -8.09 -19.92
CA ASN A 84 2.69 -8.49 -20.87
C ASN A 84 3.54 -9.64 -20.33
N GLU A 85 3.86 -9.65 -19.05
CA GLU A 85 4.57 -10.75 -18.40
C GLU A 85 3.73 -12.02 -18.39
N ALA A 86 2.43 -11.92 -18.07
CA ALA A 86 1.51 -13.05 -18.11
C ALA A 86 1.40 -13.66 -19.54
N LEU A 87 1.27 -12.83 -20.57
CA LEU A 87 1.26 -13.31 -21.96
C LEU A 87 2.60 -13.92 -22.40
N LYS A 88 3.71 -13.37 -21.95
CA LYS A 88 5.02 -13.95 -22.20
C LYS A 88 5.11 -15.33 -21.57
N ALA A 89 4.66 -15.48 -20.34
CA ALA A 89 4.63 -16.75 -19.65
C ALA A 89 3.75 -17.80 -20.37
N VAL A 90 2.59 -17.41 -20.90
CA VAL A 90 1.75 -18.30 -21.73
C VAL A 90 2.51 -18.86 -22.93
N ARG A 91 3.30 -18.02 -23.61
CA ARG A 91 4.09 -18.44 -24.79
C ARG A 91 5.27 -19.34 -24.42
N GLU A 92 5.90 -19.10 -23.27
CA GLU A 92 7.12 -19.81 -22.84
C GLU A 92 6.81 -21.14 -22.15
N TYR A 93 5.78 -21.19 -21.30
CA TYR A 93 5.49 -22.35 -20.44
C TYR A 93 4.32 -23.19 -20.94
N GLY A 94 3.40 -22.61 -21.70
CA GLY A 94 2.21 -23.30 -22.18
C GLY A 94 1.26 -23.74 -21.06
N TYR A 95 0.31 -24.62 -21.41
CA TYR A 95 -0.79 -24.99 -20.53
C TYR A 95 -0.40 -25.78 -19.27
N TYR A 96 0.56 -26.70 -19.40
CA TYR A 96 0.87 -27.67 -18.34
C TYR A 96 1.92 -27.24 -17.32
N GLN A 97 2.63 -26.16 -17.57
CA GLN A 97 3.70 -25.70 -16.69
C GLN A 97 3.26 -24.50 -15.87
N LYS A 98 3.72 -24.44 -14.62
CA LYS A 98 3.47 -23.29 -13.75
C LYS A 98 4.64 -22.30 -13.86
N PRO A 99 4.43 -21.12 -14.43
CA PRO A 99 5.46 -20.11 -14.51
C PRO A 99 5.76 -19.49 -13.13
N LYS A 100 6.97 -18.93 -13.02
CA LYS A 100 7.30 -18.02 -11.92
C LYS A 100 7.19 -16.58 -12.42
N PHE A 101 6.52 -15.74 -11.64
CA PHE A 101 6.34 -14.33 -11.97
C PHE A 101 7.30 -13.44 -11.17
N SER A 102 7.62 -12.26 -11.71
CA SER A 102 8.49 -11.28 -11.07
C SER A 102 7.90 -10.70 -9.77
N SER A 103 6.59 -10.78 -9.61
CA SER A 103 5.86 -10.25 -8.46
C SER A 103 4.77 -11.19 -7.98
N PRO A 104 4.63 -11.39 -6.64
CA PRO A 104 3.51 -12.15 -6.08
C PRO A 104 2.13 -11.57 -6.45
N LEU A 105 2.08 -10.28 -6.80
CA LEU A 105 0.85 -9.62 -7.24
C LEU A 105 0.42 -10.10 -8.63
N ILE A 106 1.39 -10.32 -9.53
CA ILE A 106 1.13 -10.89 -10.87
C ILE A 106 0.68 -12.34 -10.73
N GLU A 107 1.36 -13.11 -9.90
CA GLU A 107 1.00 -14.51 -9.63
C GLU A 107 -0.44 -14.63 -9.14
N GLU A 108 -0.84 -13.79 -8.19
CA GLU A 108 -2.21 -13.75 -7.67
C GLU A 108 -3.23 -13.29 -8.73
N ALA A 109 -2.88 -12.29 -9.56
CA ALA A 109 -3.74 -11.84 -10.64
C ALA A 109 -3.96 -12.95 -11.70
N VAL A 110 -2.90 -13.67 -12.08
CA VAL A 110 -2.98 -14.81 -12.98
C VAL A 110 -3.82 -15.94 -12.37
N ARG A 111 -3.65 -16.20 -11.06
CA ARG A 111 -4.44 -17.20 -10.35
C ARG A 111 -5.94 -16.85 -10.33
N ARG A 112 -6.30 -15.56 -10.07
CA ARG A 112 -7.71 -15.09 -10.08
C ARG A 112 -8.31 -15.06 -11.48
N PHE A 113 -7.52 -14.72 -12.48
CA PHE A 113 -7.97 -14.75 -13.88
C PHE A 113 -8.19 -16.19 -14.37
N GLY A 114 -7.32 -17.10 -13.98
CA GLY A 114 -7.28 -18.50 -14.41
C GLY A 114 -6.17 -18.72 -15.43
N TRP A 115 -5.17 -19.56 -15.07
CA TRP A 115 -4.06 -19.90 -15.97
C TRP A 115 -4.51 -20.61 -17.22
N GLU A 116 -5.45 -21.53 -17.06
CA GLU A 116 -6.05 -22.27 -18.18
C GLU A 116 -6.79 -21.35 -19.13
N GLU A 117 -7.60 -20.46 -18.59
CA GLU A 117 -8.35 -19.48 -19.38
C GLU A 117 -7.43 -18.54 -20.12
N LEU A 118 -6.33 -18.10 -19.50
CA LEU A 118 -5.32 -17.26 -20.14
C LEU A 118 -4.65 -17.96 -21.34
N ASN A 119 -4.38 -19.27 -21.21
CA ASN A 119 -3.80 -20.07 -22.30
C ASN A 119 -4.77 -20.35 -23.46
N MET A 120 -6.07 -20.37 -23.18
CA MET A 120 -7.11 -20.68 -24.18
C MET A 120 -7.70 -19.44 -24.87
N GLN A 121 -7.19 -18.23 -24.57
CA GLN A 121 -7.76 -17.00 -25.11
C GLN A 121 -7.63 -16.93 -26.65
N PRO A 122 -8.75 -16.86 -27.39
CA PRO A 122 -8.72 -16.61 -28.83
C PRO A 122 -8.18 -15.21 -29.13
N MET A 123 -7.50 -15.06 -30.26
CA MET A 123 -6.90 -13.79 -30.69
C MET A 123 -7.92 -12.64 -30.77
N ASN A 124 -9.16 -12.93 -31.15
CA ASN A 124 -10.23 -11.93 -31.29
C ASN A 124 -10.77 -11.43 -29.92
N THR A 125 -10.59 -12.17 -28.84
CA THR A 125 -11.06 -11.81 -27.48
C THR A 125 -9.94 -11.33 -26.57
N ILE A 126 -8.68 -11.35 -27.02
CA ILE A 126 -7.51 -11.02 -26.20
C ILE A 126 -7.57 -9.59 -25.61
N GLY A 127 -8.22 -8.65 -26.32
CA GLY A 127 -8.44 -7.29 -25.82
C GLY A 127 -9.40 -7.24 -24.62
N VAL A 128 -10.43 -8.08 -24.63
CA VAL A 128 -11.39 -8.21 -23.51
C VAL A 128 -10.69 -8.87 -22.32
N ALA A 129 -9.96 -9.95 -22.55
CA ALA A 129 -9.17 -10.65 -21.54
C ALA A 129 -8.16 -9.71 -20.88
N ARG A 130 -7.46 -8.89 -21.68
CA ARG A 130 -6.57 -7.85 -21.16
C ARG A 130 -7.28 -6.88 -20.22
N GLY A 131 -8.44 -6.37 -20.63
CA GLY A 131 -9.22 -5.45 -19.81
C GLY A 131 -9.66 -6.06 -18.48
N GLN A 132 -10.08 -7.33 -18.48
CA GLN A 132 -10.46 -8.07 -17.30
C GLN A 132 -9.26 -8.32 -16.37
N PHE A 133 -8.13 -8.78 -16.93
CA PHE A 133 -6.91 -9.00 -16.17
C PHE A 133 -6.42 -7.72 -15.48
N MET A 134 -6.39 -6.61 -16.21
CA MET A 134 -5.96 -5.32 -15.67
C MET A 134 -6.86 -4.87 -14.51
N LYS A 135 -8.18 -5.04 -14.60
CA LYS A 135 -9.10 -4.75 -13.50
C LYS A 135 -8.83 -5.62 -12.26
N ILE A 136 -8.58 -6.92 -12.45
CA ILE A 136 -8.21 -7.83 -11.35
C ILE A 136 -6.91 -7.36 -10.69
N TYR A 137 -5.90 -7.04 -11.49
CA TYR A 137 -4.60 -6.57 -11.00
C TYR A 137 -4.71 -5.26 -10.21
N ASP A 138 -5.43 -4.28 -10.72
CA ASP A 138 -5.63 -2.98 -10.08
C ASP A 138 -6.42 -3.12 -8.77
N SER A 139 -7.44 -4.00 -8.72
CA SER A 139 -8.16 -4.33 -7.49
C SER A 139 -7.23 -4.93 -6.44
N LEU A 140 -6.41 -5.91 -6.82
CA LEU A 140 -5.42 -6.54 -5.93
C LEU A 140 -4.38 -5.53 -5.42
N ALA A 141 -3.90 -4.65 -6.30
CA ALA A 141 -2.97 -3.61 -5.93
C ALA A 141 -3.58 -2.62 -4.92
N SER A 142 -4.86 -2.30 -5.09
CA SER A 142 -5.62 -1.45 -4.16
C SER A 142 -5.85 -2.13 -2.81
N GLU A 143 -6.32 -3.39 -2.82
CA GLU A 143 -6.51 -4.21 -1.61
C GLU A 143 -5.21 -4.30 -0.79
N ARG A 144 -4.07 -4.53 -1.47
CA ARG A 144 -2.77 -4.63 -0.80
C ARG A 144 -2.31 -3.31 -0.18
N ARG A 145 -2.58 -2.17 -0.83
CA ARG A 145 -2.30 -0.85 -0.25
C ARG A 145 -3.15 -0.59 0.98
N GLU A 146 -4.44 -0.90 0.90
CA GLU A 146 -5.39 -0.75 2.00
C GLU A 146 -5.01 -1.63 3.19
N THR A 147 -4.68 -2.90 2.96
CA THR A 147 -4.21 -3.82 4.00
C THR A 147 -2.98 -3.28 4.72
N LYS A 148 -1.97 -2.82 3.97
CA LYS A 148 -0.78 -2.21 4.56
C LYS A 148 -1.10 -0.95 5.39
N ARG A 149 -2.03 -0.11 4.90
CA ARG A 149 -2.48 1.07 5.62
C ARG A 149 -3.15 0.69 6.93
N ILE A 150 -4.02 -0.32 6.90
CA ILE A 150 -4.71 -0.83 8.09
C ILE A 150 -3.70 -1.48 9.06
N GLU A 151 -2.77 -2.28 8.57
CA GLU A 151 -1.71 -2.91 9.38
C GLU A 151 -0.85 -1.85 10.09
N ALA A 152 -0.48 -0.78 9.40
CA ALA A 152 0.26 0.34 9.98
C ALA A 152 -0.54 1.05 11.09
N LEU A 153 -1.86 1.19 10.93
CA LEU A 153 -2.75 1.75 11.95
C LEU A 153 -2.94 0.79 13.14
N ILE A 154 -3.10 -0.51 12.87
CA ILE A 154 -3.26 -1.55 13.92
C ILE A 154 -1.93 -1.75 14.68
N GLY A 155 -0.79 -1.52 14.04
CA GLY A 155 0.54 -1.52 14.68
C GLY A 155 0.65 -0.54 15.86
N ASN A 156 -0.22 0.46 15.94
CA ASN A 156 -0.33 1.35 17.09
C ASN A 156 -0.98 0.59 18.27
N GLU A 157 -0.26 0.47 19.40
CA GLU A 157 -0.71 -0.25 20.61
C GLU A 157 -2.08 0.21 21.13
N ARG A 158 -2.42 1.47 20.91
CA ARG A 158 -3.73 2.03 21.31
C ARG A 158 -4.88 1.46 20.48
N VAL A 159 -4.65 1.27 19.19
CA VAL A 159 -5.65 0.67 18.26
C VAL A 159 -5.79 -0.82 18.53
N LYS A 160 -4.69 -1.54 18.81
CA LYS A 160 -4.72 -2.96 19.21
C LYS A 160 -5.56 -3.17 20.47
N ARG A 161 -5.40 -2.30 21.48
CA ARG A 161 -6.21 -2.34 22.72
C ARG A 161 -7.69 -2.13 22.41
N LEU A 162 -8.04 -1.10 21.64
CA LEU A 162 -9.43 -0.83 21.26
C LEU A 162 -10.08 -2.00 20.52
N ILE A 163 -9.37 -2.64 19.57
CA ILE A 163 -9.87 -3.81 18.85
C ILE A 163 -10.05 -4.98 19.82
N SER A 164 -9.08 -5.23 20.70
CA SER A 164 -9.18 -6.30 21.71
C SER A 164 -10.37 -6.10 22.65
N ASP A 165 -10.61 -4.88 23.14
CA ASP A 165 -11.71 -4.56 24.03
C ASP A 165 -13.06 -4.67 23.33
N THR A 166 -13.14 -4.27 22.07
CA THR A 166 -14.36 -4.43 21.26
C THR A 166 -14.68 -5.90 20.97
N ALA A 167 -13.65 -6.71 20.69
CA ALA A 167 -13.81 -8.16 20.49
C ALA A 167 -14.29 -8.87 21.76
N LYS A 168 -13.72 -8.51 22.92
CA LYS A 168 -14.16 -9.02 24.23
C LYS A 168 -15.59 -8.58 24.58
N GLY A 169 -15.97 -7.35 24.27
CA GLY A 169 -17.32 -6.83 24.46
C GLY A 169 -18.37 -7.57 23.61
N LYS A 170 -18.02 -7.94 22.37
CA LYS A 170 -18.90 -8.75 21.51
C LYS A 170 -19.07 -10.18 22.01
N MET A 171 -18.00 -10.82 22.52
CA MET A 171 -18.08 -12.16 23.11
C MET A 171 -18.94 -12.17 24.38
N LEU A 172 -18.87 -11.14 25.23
CA LEU A 172 -19.69 -11.03 26.43
C LEU A 172 -21.18 -10.84 26.11
N ASN A 173 -21.51 -10.17 25.01
CA ASN A 173 -22.91 -10.01 24.57
C ASN A 173 -23.52 -11.26 23.90
N GLN A 174 -22.71 -12.02 23.15
CA GLN A 174 -23.17 -13.31 22.60
C GLN A 174 -23.44 -14.35 23.69
N GLY A 175 -22.58 -14.44 24.70
CA GLY A 175 -22.77 -15.37 25.83
C GLY A 175 -23.98 -15.07 26.74
N LYS A 176 -24.59 -13.87 26.59
CA LYS A 176 -25.85 -13.54 27.27
C LYS A 176 -27.12 -13.85 26.45
N ALA A 177 -26.98 -13.96 25.12
CA ALA A 177 -28.08 -14.29 24.23
C ALA A 177 -28.42 -15.80 24.24
N ASP A 178 -27.41 -16.65 24.50
CA ASP A 178 -27.58 -18.12 24.52
C ASP A 178 -28.06 -18.69 25.89
N ARG A 179 -28.39 -17.82 26.85
CA ARG A 179 -28.89 -18.20 28.18
C ARG A 179 -30.32 -17.74 28.48
N LYS A 180 -31.13 -17.55 27.45
CA LYS A 180 -32.58 -17.33 27.63
C LYS A 180 -33.39 -18.39 26.91
#